data_ccc7bd811f941e0929a8d670220bb2b6
#
_entry.id   ccc7bd811f941e0929a8d670220bb2b6
#
_cell.length_a   1.000
_cell.length_b   1.000
_cell.length_c   1.000
_cell.angle_alpha   90.00
_cell.angle_beta   90.00
_cell.angle_gamma   90.00
#
_symmetry.space_group_name_H-M   'P 1'
#
loop_
_entity.id
_entity.type
_entity.pdbx_description
1 polymer ?
#
loop_
_entity_poly.entity_id
_entity_poly.type
_entity_poly.pdbx_seq_one_letter_code
_entity_poly.pdbx_strand_id
1 'polypeptide(L)'
;YELALGGTAVGTGLNAPAGFGEAAAEAAAELTGLPFRTAPNKFHALTAKDALTFSHGALKALAANLMKIANDVRWLASGPRCGLGEIFIPENEPGSSIMPGKVNPTQCEALTMVAVQVMGNDAVMGIAASQGNFELNVYMPVMAYNYLQSVRLLADGITSFTQRCLKGLTANREKMADNLHRSL
;
A
#
# COMPACT_ATOMS: atom_id res chain seq x y z
N TYR A 1 8.04 10.93 12.81
CA TYR A 1 7.65 11.63 14.05
C TYR A 1 8.43 12.93 14.29
N GLU A 2 9.35 13.30 13.42
CA GLU A 2 10.10 14.56 13.53
C GLU A 2 9.32 15.70 12.85
N LEU A 3 8.98 16.73 13.64
CA LEU A 3 8.15 17.84 13.19
C LEU A 3 9.00 19.08 12.86
N ALA A 4 8.69 19.71 11.73
CA ALA A 4 9.32 20.95 11.30
C ALA A 4 8.81 22.20 12.06
N LEU A 5 7.81 22.06 12.91
CA LEU A 5 7.20 23.15 13.67
C LEU A 5 8.27 23.95 14.43
N GLY A 6 8.12 25.26 14.43
CA GLY A 6 9.09 26.20 14.98
C GLY A 6 10.18 26.66 14.01
N GLY A 7 10.31 26.00 12.84
CA GLY A 7 11.26 26.46 11.79
C GLY A 7 10.82 27.72 11.04
N THR A 8 9.56 28.09 11.18
CA THR A 8 8.90 29.20 10.44
C THR A 8 9.00 29.03 8.92
N ALA A 9 9.27 30.08 8.17
CA ALA A 9 9.21 30.02 6.71
C ALA A 9 10.28 29.12 6.08
N VAL A 10 11.51 29.17 6.57
CA VAL A 10 12.67 28.56 5.90
C VAL A 10 13.57 27.73 6.85
N GLY A 11 13.11 27.43 8.04
CA GLY A 11 13.87 26.60 8.99
C GLY A 11 14.72 27.37 10.01
N THR A 12 14.76 28.70 9.91
CA THR A 12 15.57 29.55 10.81
C THR A 12 14.96 29.75 12.19
N GLY A 13 13.65 29.53 12.34
CA GLY A 13 12.92 29.86 13.56
C GLY A 13 12.71 31.36 13.76
N LEU A 14 12.89 32.17 12.71
CA LEU A 14 12.74 33.63 12.79
C LEU A 14 11.35 34.00 13.29
N ASN A 15 11.29 34.83 14.34
CA ASN A 15 10.05 35.26 15.02
C ASN A 15 9.26 34.17 15.77
N ALA A 16 9.77 32.95 15.88
CA ALA A 16 9.20 31.95 16.77
C ALA A 16 9.63 32.22 18.23
N PRO A 17 8.75 32.05 19.22
CA PRO A 17 9.16 32.04 20.61
C PRO A 17 10.17 30.93 20.91
N ALA A 18 11.08 31.18 21.83
CA ALA A 18 12.02 30.16 22.25
C ALA A 18 11.28 28.92 22.82
N GLY A 19 11.68 27.72 22.39
CA GLY A 19 11.06 26.47 22.82
C GLY A 19 9.73 26.14 22.13
N PHE A 20 9.27 26.92 21.17
CA PHE A 20 7.99 26.68 20.51
C PHE A 20 7.94 25.32 19.81
N GLY A 21 9.01 24.95 19.11
CA GLY A 21 9.05 23.69 18.36
C GLY A 21 8.96 22.46 19.27
N GLU A 22 9.66 22.51 20.39
CA GLU A 22 9.66 21.48 21.44
C GLU A 22 8.27 21.36 22.08
N ALA A 23 7.70 22.47 22.53
CA ALA A 23 6.38 22.49 23.16
C ALA A 23 5.27 22.03 22.20
N ALA A 24 5.34 22.43 20.94
CA ALA A 24 4.37 21.98 19.93
C ALA A 24 4.47 20.47 19.64
N ALA A 25 5.69 19.93 19.61
CA ALA A 25 5.90 18.49 19.41
C ALA A 25 5.43 17.68 20.62
N GLU A 26 5.70 18.17 21.83
CA GLU A 26 5.23 17.55 23.07
C GLU A 26 3.69 17.53 23.16
N ALA A 27 3.04 18.64 22.87
CA ALA A 27 1.58 18.72 22.81
C ALA A 27 0.99 17.77 21.76
N ALA A 28 1.61 17.65 20.59
CA ALA A 28 1.20 16.69 19.56
C ALA A 28 1.38 15.24 20.04
N ALA A 29 2.44 14.94 20.76
CA ALA A 29 2.68 13.62 21.34
C ALA A 29 1.65 13.26 22.40
N GLU A 30 1.32 14.19 23.30
CA GLU A 30 0.29 14.00 24.33
C GLU A 30 -1.11 13.77 23.72
N LEU A 31 -1.49 14.58 22.75
CA LEU A 31 -2.81 14.51 22.11
C LEU A 31 -3.02 13.22 21.30
N THR A 32 -1.96 12.67 20.74
CA THR A 32 -2.06 11.53 19.80
C THR A 32 -1.61 10.22 20.41
N GLY A 33 -0.86 10.24 21.50
CA GLY A 33 -0.17 9.06 22.06
C GLY A 33 0.99 8.58 21.17
N LEU A 34 1.44 9.39 20.18
CA LEU A 34 2.52 9.06 19.25
C LEU A 34 3.81 9.79 19.63
N PRO A 35 5.01 9.22 19.41
CA PRO A 35 6.27 9.78 19.88
C PRO A 35 6.76 10.94 18.98
N PHE A 36 5.96 11.98 18.83
CA PHE A 36 6.36 13.18 18.13
C PHE A 36 7.47 13.92 18.85
N ARG A 37 8.40 14.45 18.09
CA ARG A 37 9.51 15.27 18.59
C ARG A 37 9.84 16.38 17.59
N THR A 38 10.48 17.42 18.08
CA THR A 38 10.98 18.48 17.21
C THR A 38 12.12 17.97 16.34
N ALA A 39 12.13 18.32 15.04
CA ALA A 39 13.21 17.93 14.15
C ALA A 39 14.52 18.63 14.55
N PRO A 40 15.65 17.89 14.58
CA PRO A 40 16.94 18.46 14.92
C PRO A 40 17.45 19.44 13.84
N ASN A 41 17.03 19.25 12.60
CA ASN A 41 17.34 20.14 11.48
C ASN A 41 16.03 20.57 10.80
N LYS A 42 15.60 21.78 11.08
CA LYS A 42 14.35 22.30 10.55
C LYS A 42 14.43 22.73 9.08
N PHE A 43 15.61 23.06 8.57
CA PHE A 43 15.82 23.28 7.14
C PHE A 43 15.49 22.00 6.35
N HIS A 44 16.07 20.90 6.77
CA HIS A 44 15.79 19.59 6.18
C HIS A 44 14.32 19.20 6.33
N ALA A 45 13.77 19.32 7.52
CA ALA A 45 12.39 18.88 7.80
C ALA A 45 11.32 19.67 7.02
N LEU A 46 11.58 20.93 6.67
CA LEU A 46 10.70 21.73 5.82
C LEU A 46 10.75 21.30 4.35
N THR A 47 11.92 20.97 3.84
CA THR A 47 12.14 20.71 2.43
C THR A 47 12.10 19.23 2.09
N ALA A 48 12.83 18.39 2.81
CA ALA A 48 12.94 16.97 2.51
C ALA A 48 11.69 16.19 2.92
N LYS A 49 11.33 15.21 2.09
CA LYS A 49 10.19 14.32 2.29
C LYS A 49 10.64 12.86 2.32
N ASP A 50 11.86 12.61 2.77
CA ASP A 50 12.51 11.31 2.80
C ASP A 50 11.72 10.27 3.57
N ALA A 51 11.18 10.63 4.74
CA ALA A 51 10.41 9.72 5.57
C ALA A 51 9.14 9.20 4.87
N LEU A 52 8.44 10.07 4.12
CA LEU A 52 7.27 9.67 3.35
C LEU A 52 7.66 8.77 2.17
N THR A 53 8.73 9.11 1.46
CA THR A 53 9.22 8.32 0.33
C THR A 53 9.70 6.95 0.78
N PHE A 54 10.46 6.89 1.87
CA PHE A 54 10.95 5.64 2.44
C PHE A 54 9.81 4.73 2.90
N SER A 55 8.84 5.28 3.65
CA SER A 55 7.72 4.49 4.14
C SER A 55 6.77 4.06 3.01
N HIS A 56 6.62 4.87 1.94
CA HIS A 56 5.86 4.45 0.76
C HIS A 56 6.57 3.34 -0.01
N GLY A 57 7.90 3.33 -0.04
CA GLY A 57 8.69 2.22 -0.58
C GLY A 57 8.37 0.88 0.09
N ALA A 58 8.08 0.88 1.40
CA ALA A 58 7.59 -0.32 2.10
C ALA A 58 6.19 -0.73 1.63
N LEU A 59 5.29 0.23 1.38
CA LEU A 59 3.97 -0.06 0.80
C LEU A 59 4.09 -0.64 -0.61
N LYS A 60 5.03 -0.15 -1.43
CA LYS A 60 5.33 -0.73 -2.74
C LYS A 60 5.82 -2.18 -2.62
N ALA A 61 6.71 -2.47 -1.69
CA ALA A 61 7.19 -3.84 -1.46
C ALA A 61 6.04 -4.77 -1.06
N LEU A 62 5.14 -4.30 -0.18
CA LEU A 62 3.92 -5.03 0.16
C LEU A 62 3.03 -5.27 -1.07
N ALA A 63 2.80 -4.24 -1.89
CA ALA A 63 2.01 -4.34 -3.11
C ALA A 63 2.59 -5.37 -4.09
N ALA A 64 3.92 -5.42 -4.25
CA ALA A 64 4.59 -6.40 -5.09
C ALA A 64 4.36 -7.84 -4.60
N ASN A 65 4.44 -8.07 -3.29
CA ASN A 65 4.15 -9.37 -2.70
C ASN A 65 2.68 -9.76 -2.87
N LEU A 66 1.75 -8.83 -2.67
CA LEU A 66 0.32 -9.07 -2.83
C LEU A 66 -0.05 -9.39 -4.28
N MET A 67 0.58 -8.72 -5.24
CA MET A 67 0.41 -9.04 -6.67
C MET A 67 0.84 -10.47 -6.97
N LYS A 68 1.99 -10.89 -6.46
CA LYS A 68 2.48 -12.27 -6.62
C LYS A 68 1.53 -13.29 -6.00
N ILE A 69 1.08 -13.07 -4.78
CA ILE A 69 0.15 -13.94 -4.07
C ILE A 69 -1.18 -14.04 -4.83
N ALA A 70 -1.75 -12.92 -5.26
CA ALA A 70 -3.02 -12.90 -5.99
C ALA A 70 -2.91 -13.65 -7.33
N ASN A 71 -1.81 -13.49 -8.06
CA ASN A 71 -1.57 -14.21 -9.30
C ASN A 71 -1.41 -15.73 -9.07
N ASP A 72 -0.69 -16.15 -8.03
CA ASP A 72 -0.57 -17.58 -7.70
C ASP A 72 -1.93 -18.21 -7.37
N VAL A 73 -2.72 -17.57 -6.53
CA VAL A 73 -4.08 -18.04 -6.20
C VAL A 73 -4.94 -18.12 -7.46
N ARG A 74 -4.88 -17.10 -8.31
CA ARG A 74 -5.60 -17.07 -9.59
C ARG A 74 -5.21 -18.23 -10.51
N TRP A 75 -3.90 -18.50 -10.67
CA TRP A 75 -3.42 -19.59 -11.50
C TRP A 75 -3.78 -20.96 -10.94
N LEU A 76 -3.58 -21.18 -9.65
CA LEU A 76 -3.91 -22.46 -8.99
C LEU A 76 -5.40 -22.77 -9.04
N ALA A 77 -6.27 -21.75 -9.05
CA ALA A 77 -7.72 -21.88 -9.16
C ALA A 77 -8.22 -21.94 -10.61
N SER A 78 -7.34 -21.84 -11.60
CA SER A 78 -7.73 -21.81 -13.01
C SER A 78 -8.31 -23.15 -13.48
N GLY A 79 -9.33 -23.07 -14.30
CA GLY A 79 -9.99 -24.27 -14.81
C GLY A 79 -11.34 -23.93 -15.46
N PRO A 80 -12.27 -24.88 -15.53
CA PRO A 80 -12.27 -26.24 -14.96
C PRO A 80 -11.50 -27.30 -15.76
N ARG A 81 -11.28 -27.08 -17.07
CA ARG A 81 -10.71 -28.13 -17.94
C ARG A 81 -9.28 -27.90 -18.36
N CYS A 82 -8.93 -26.66 -18.68
CA CYS A 82 -7.63 -26.28 -19.26
C CYS A 82 -6.74 -25.50 -18.28
N GLY A 83 -7.06 -25.49 -16.99
CA GLY A 83 -6.30 -24.81 -15.96
C GLY A 83 -5.59 -25.77 -15.02
N LEU A 84 -4.87 -25.22 -14.04
CA LEU A 84 -4.21 -26.03 -13.01
C LEU A 84 -5.21 -26.71 -12.09
N GLY A 85 -6.24 -26.00 -11.65
CA GLY A 85 -7.36 -26.55 -10.90
C GLY A 85 -7.00 -27.19 -9.55
N GLU A 86 -5.89 -26.76 -8.93
CA GLU A 86 -5.39 -27.37 -7.68
C GLU A 86 -6.07 -26.85 -6.42
N ILE A 87 -6.73 -25.68 -6.53
CA ILE A 87 -7.51 -25.10 -5.44
C ILE A 87 -8.87 -24.63 -5.94
N PHE A 88 -9.83 -24.56 -5.02
CA PHE A 88 -11.09 -23.89 -5.22
C PHE A 88 -11.13 -22.59 -4.43
N ILE A 89 -11.64 -21.54 -5.04
CA ILE A 89 -11.89 -20.23 -4.41
C ILE A 89 -13.40 -19.97 -4.37
N PRO A 90 -13.89 -19.17 -3.39
CA PRO A 90 -15.30 -18.83 -3.32
C PRO A 90 -15.82 -18.11 -4.57
N GLU A 91 -17.03 -18.49 -4.97
CA GLU A 91 -17.79 -17.77 -5.99
C GLU A 91 -18.48 -16.58 -5.33
N ASN A 92 -18.04 -15.35 -5.64
CA ASN A 92 -18.60 -14.15 -5.04
C ASN A 92 -19.71 -13.52 -5.88
N GLU A 93 -19.74 -13.82 -7.18
CA GLU A 93 -20.66 -13.25 -8.14
C GLU A 93 -20.87 -14.15 -9.36
N PRO A 94 -21.96 -13.99 -10.12
CA PRO A 94 -22.16 -14.68 -11.39
C PRO A 94 -21.02 -14.34 -12.36
N GLY A 95 -20.36 -15.38 -12.89
CA GLY A 95 -19.19 -15.18 -13.75
C GLY A 95 -19.50 -14.61 -15.12
N SER A 96 -20.68 -14.94 -15.69
CA SER A 96 -21.10 -14.48 -17.02
C SER A 96 -22.56 -14.79 -17.25
N SER A 97 -23.28 -13.91 -17.98
CA SER A 97 -24.66 -14.17 -18.45
C SER A 97 -24.73 -15.17 -19.60
N ILE A 98 -23.63 -15.34 -20.34
CA ILE A 98 -23.57 -16.21 -21.55
C ILE A 98 -22.81 -17.51 -21.32
N MET A 99 -22.14 -17.68 -20.20
CA MET A 99 -21.36 -18.86 -19.83
C MET A 99 -21.77 -19.36 -18.43
N PRO A 100 -22.82 -20.17 -18.33
CA PRO A 100 -23.27 -20.72 -17.04
C PRO A 100 -22.15 -21.48 -16.33
N GLY A 101 -21.99 -21.27 -15.01
CA GLY A 101 -20.96 -21.91 -14.20
C GLY A 101 -19.56 -21.32 -14.33
N LYS A 102 -19.39 -20.22 -15.07
CA LYS A 102 -18.12 -19.52 -15.09
C LYS A 102 -17.86 -18.82 -13.76
N VAL A 103 -16.72 -19.08 -13.16
CA VAL A 103 -16.23 -18.40 -11.96
C VAL A 103 -15.08 -17.47 -12.35
N ASN A 104 -15.20 -16.18 -12.01
CA ASN A 104 -14.12 -15.23 -12.23
C ASN A 104 -13.34 -15.03 -10.93
N PRO A 105 -11.99 -14.95 -10.97
CA PRO A 105 -11.16 -14.69 -9.79
C PRO A 105 -11.12 -13.19 -9.44
N THR A 106 -12.30 -12.58 -9.29
CA THR A 106 -12.45 -11.12 -9.19
C THR A 106 -11.72 -10.50 -8.02
N GLN A 107 -11.61 -11.21 -6.89
CA GLN A 107 -10.84 -10.72 -5.75
C GLN A 107 -9.33 -10.71 -6.04
N CYS A 108 -8.82 -11.68 -6.77
CA CYS A 108 -7.43 -11.68 -7.24
C CYS A 108 -7.18 -10.54 -8.22
N GLU A 109 -8.10 -10.32 -9.16
CA GLU A 109 -8.03 -9.24 -10.16
C GLU A 109 -8.06 -7.87 -9.48
N ALA A 110 -8.97 -7.65 -8.54
CA ALA A 110 -9.04 -6.42 -7.77
C ALA A 110 -7.75 -6.14 -6.99
N LEU A 111 -7.18 -7.15 -6.33
CA LEU A 111 -5.95 -6.98 -5.56
C LEU A 111 -4.75 -6.66 -6.46
N THR A 112 -4.66 -7.25 -7.66
CA THR A 112 -3.61 -6.90 -8.61
C THR A 112 -3.75 -5.48 -9.13
N MET A 113 -4.97 -4.98 -9.36
CA MET A 113 -5.21 -3.58 -9.72
C MET A 113 -4.83 -2.61 -8.60
N VAL A 114 -5.14 -2.94 -7.35
CA VAL A 114 -4.68 -2.19 -6.17
C VAL A 114 -3.15 -2.12 -6.14
N ALA A 115 -2.47 -3.24 -6.35
CA ALA A 115 -1.01 -3.28 -6.36
C ALA A 115 -0.41 -2.38 -7.46
N VAL A 116 -0.97 -2.40 -8.67
CA VAL A 116 -0.56 -1.52 -9.77
C VAL A 116 -0.71 -0.04 -9.38
N GLN A 117 -1.85 0.33 -8.79
CA GLN A 117 -2.08 1.72 -8.37
C GLN A 117 -1.06 2.17 -7.32
N VAL A 118 -0.78 1.33 -6.33
CA VAL A 118 0.22 1.64 -5.29
C VAL A 118 1.63 1.79 -5.87
N MET A 119 2.01 0.95 -6.83
CA MET A 119 3.29 1.09 -7.53
C MET A 119 3.36 2.39 -8.35
N GLY A 120 2.28 2.78 -8.99
CA GLY A 120 2.16 4.07 -9.68
C GLY A 120 2.30 5.26 -8.71
N ASN A 121 1.64 5.18 -7.56
CA ASN A 121 1.74 6.20 -6.52
C ASN A 121 3.17 6.32 -5.98
N ASP A 122 3.93 5.22 -5.90
CA ASP A 122 5.33 5.24 -5.47
C ASP A 122 6.22 6.05 -6.43
N ALA A 123 5.97 5.96 -7.73
CA ALA A 123 6.66 6.81 -8.70
C ALA A 123 6.38 8.30 -8.46
N VAL A 124 5.13 8.64 -8.17
CA VAL A 124 4.75 10.02 -7.78
C VAL A 124 5.48 10.46 -6.52
N MET A 125 5.60 9.60 -5.51
CA MET A 125 6.32 9.91 -4.26
C MET A 125 7.78 10.25 -4.53
N GLY A 126 8.48 9.45 -5.32
CA GLY A 126 9.89 9.68 -5.65
C GLY A 126 10.09 10.98 -6.43
N ILE A 127 9.27 11.23 -7.45
CA ILE A 127 9.35 12.45 -8.26
C ILE A 127 9.04 13.69 -7.41
N ALA A 128 7.97 13.66 -6.62
CA ALA A 128 7.58 14.79 -5.77
C ALA A 128 8.61 15.09 -4.67
N ALA A 129 9.22 14.07 -4.09
CA ALA A 129 10.27 14.24 -3.08
C ALA A 129 11.56 14.83 -3.66
N SER A 130 11.86 14.57 -4.94
CA SER A 130 13.04 15.13 -5.62
C SER A 130 12.88 16.60 -6.00
N GLN A 131 11.68 17.15 -5.85
CA GLN A 131 11.40 18.56 -6.16
C GLN A 131 11.64 19.44 -4.94
N GLY A 132 11.43 20.72 -5.13
CA GLY A 132 11.66 21.75 -4.13
C GLY A 132 12.72 22.73 -4.57
N ASN A 133 12.58 23.96 -4.12
CA ASN A 133 13.52 25.03 -4.40
C ASN A 133 13.99 25.58 -3.07
N PHE A 134 15.28 25.42 -2.79
CA PHE A 134 15.91 25.81 -1.53
C PHE A 134 15.20 25.15 -0.33
N GLU A 135 14.59 25.92 0.55
CA GLU A 135 14.00 25.42 1.80
C GLU A 135 12.53 25.06 1.69
N LEU A 136 11.93 25.02 0.50
CA LEU A 136 10.52 24.74 0.31
C LEU A 136 10.25 23.68 -0.78
N ASN A 137 9.60 22.61 -0.39
CA ASN A 137 9.00 21.65 -1.32
C ASN A 137 7.47 21.79 -1.26
N VAL A 138 6.87 22.28 -2.35
CA VAL A 138 5.42 22.54 -2.45
C VAL A 138 4.60 21.32 -2.87
N TYR A 139 5.21 20.17 -3.08
CA TYR A 139 4.56 18.96 -3.58
C TYR A 139 3.84 18.14 -2.49
N MET A 140 3.78 18.64 -1.25
CA MET A 140 3.15 17.94 -0.13
C MET A 140 1.69 17.52 -0.40
N PRO A 141 0.81 18.32 -1.03
CA PRO A 141 -0.56 17.90 -1.30
C PRO A 141 -0.65 16.64 -2.16
N VAL A 142 0.13 16.55 -3.24
CA VAL A 142 0.13 15.37 -4.10
C VAL A 142 0.75 14.16 -3.40
N MET A 143 1.79 14.37 -2.58
CA MET A 143 2.38 13.29 -1.78
C MET A 143 1.40 12.76 -0.76
N ALA A 144 0.73 13.63 0.00
CA ALA A 144 -0.28 13.24 0.99
C ALA A 144 -1.44 12.48 0.35
N TYR A 145 -1.94 12.96 -0.79
CA TYR A 145 -3.00 12.28 -1.53
C TYR A 145 -2.61 10.86 -1.92
N ASN A 146 -1.48 10.69 -2.60
CA ASN A 146 -1.04 9.38 -3.10
C ASN A 146 -0.67 8.43 -1.95
N TYR A 147 -0.05 8.95 -0.88
CA TYR A 147 0.29 8.15 0.30
C TYR A 147 -0.97 7.59 0.97
N LEU A 148 -1.92 8.47 1.30
CA LEU A 148 -3.16 8.07 1.97
C LEU A 148 -4.03 7.17 1.10
N GLN A 149 -4.06 7.40 -0.21
CA GLN A 149 -4.73 6.52 -1.16
C GLN A 149 -4.10 5.12 -1.12
N SER A 150 -2.78 5.01 -1.17
CA SER A 150 -2.08 3.72 -1.12
C SER A 150 -2.37 2.94 0.15
N VAL A 151 -2.36 3.61 1.30
CA VAL A 151 -2.69 2.99 2.60
C VAL A 151 -4.11 2.44 2.60
N ARG A 152 -5.10 3.25 2.16
CA ARG A 152 -6.51 2.84 2.13
C ARG A 152 -6.73 1.68 1.16
N LEU A 153 -6.22 1.78 -0.07
CA LEU A 153 -6.37 0.73 -1.07
C LEU A 153 -5.77 -0.60 -0.62
N LEU A 154 -4.59 -0.58 0.01
CA LEU A 154 -3.99 -1.79 0.55
C LEU A 154 -4.81 -2.36 1.71
N ALA A 155 -5.25 -1.54 2.65
CA ALA A 155 -6.05 -2.00 3.80
C ALA A 155 -7.38 -2.63 3.34
N ASP A 156 -8.10 -1.96 2.46
CA ASP A 156 -9.39 -2.43 1.95
C ASP A 156 -9.21 -3.66 1.04
N GLY A 157 -8.23 -3.62 0.14
CA GLY A 157 -7.92 -4.73 -0.78
C GLY A 157 -7.51 -6.00 -0.05
N ILE A 158 -6.62 -5.91 0.94
CA ILE A 158 -6.20 -7.04 1.77
C ILE A 158 -7.40 -7.60 2.55
N THR A 159 -8.21 -6.73 3.13
CA THR A 159 -9.39 -7.14 3.89
C THR A 159 -10.39 -7.88 2.99
N SER A 160 -10.71 -7.32 1.83
CA SER A 160 -11.62 -7.93 0.86
C SER A 160 -11.10 -9.27 0.37
N PHE A 161 -9.86 -9.34 -0.05
CA PHE A 161 -9.21 -10.57 -0.52
C PHE A 161 -9.20 -11.66 0.56
N THR A 162 -8.85 -11.29 1.79
CA THR A 162 -8.84 -12.24 2.92
C THR A 162 -10.23 -12.80 3.20
N GLN A 163 -11.25 -11.93 3.28
CA GLN A 163 -12.59 -12.35 3.67
C GLN A 163 -13.33 -13.09 2.56
N ARG A 164 -13.12 -12.72 1.30
CA ARG A 164 -13.92 -13.17 0.15
C ARG A 164 -13.19 -14.14 -0.77
N CYS A 165 -11.87 -14.33 -0.60
CA CYS A 165 -11.10 -15.30 -1.37
C CYS A 165 -10.41 -16.32 -0.47
N LEU A 166 -9.57 -15.88 0.47
CA LEU A 166 -8.79 -16.81 1.29
C LEU A 166 -9.62 -17.59 2.29
N LYS A 167 -10.63 -16.97 2.90
CA LYS A 167 -11.56 -17.63 3.85
C LYS A 167 -12.54 -18.59 3.18
N GLY A 168 -12.28 -19.38 2.39
CA GLY A 168 -13.12 -20.35 1.71
C GLY A 168 -12.35 -21.12 0.66
N LEU A 169 -11.06 -20.79 0.57
CA LEU A 169 -10.14 -21.51 -0.28
C LEU A 169 -9.97 -22.93 0.23
N THR A 170 -10.12 -23.91 -0.67
CA THR A 170 -9.95 -25.33 -0.37
C THR A 170 -9.05 -26.01 -1.39
N ALA A 171 -8.37 -27.07 -0.97
CA ALA A 171 -7.50 -27.84 -1.85
C ALA A 171 -8.29 -28.83 -2.70
N ASN A 172 -8.02 -28.91 -3.99
CA ASN A 172 -8.47 -29.97 -4.87
C ASN A 172 -7.48 -31.13 -4.83
N ARG A 173 -7.57 -31.96 -3.79
CA ARG A 173 -6.62 -33.05 -3.52
C ARG A 173 -6.51 -34.07 -4.65
N GLU A 174 -7.62 -34.35 -5.30
CA GLU A 174 -7.66 -35.30 -6.42
C GLU A 174 -6.83 -34.78 -7.60
N LYS A 175 -7.07 -33.51 -7.97
CA LYS A 175 -6.32 -32.87 -9.06
C LYS A 175 -4.84 -32.71 -8.73
N MET A 176 -4.51 -32.38 -7.48
CA MET A 176 -3.11 -32.31 -7.02
C MET A 176 -2.41 -33.66 -7.14
N ALA A 177 -3.07 -34.75 -6.75
CA ALA A 177 -2.52 -36.11 -6.88
C ALA A 177 -2.33 -36.52 -8.35
N ASP A 178 -3.30 -36.25 -9.22
CA ASP A 178 -3.22 -36.49 -10.65
C ASP A 178 -2.05 -35.72 -11.29
N ASN A 179 -1.92 -34.44 -11.00
CA ASN A 179 -0.83 -33.62 -11.49
C ASN A 179 0.56 -34.13 -11.02
N LEU A 180 0.66 -34.54 -9.76
CA LEU A 180 1.91 -35.10 -9.21
C LEU A 180 2.30 -36.40 -9.96
N HIS A 181 1.38 -37.32 -10.15
CA HIS A 181 1.65 -38.58 -10.86
C HIS A 181 2.00 -38.39 -12.34
N ARG A 182 1.50 -37.33 -12.97
CA ARG A 182 1.85 -37.01 -14.36
C ARG A 182 3.20 -36.28 -14.52
N SER A 183 3.74 -35.74 -13.43
CA SER A 183 5.00 -35.01 -13.44
C SER A 183 6.22 -35.90 -13.18
N LEU A 184 6.00 -37.15 -12.80
CA LEU A 184 7.03 -38.20 -12.57
C LEU A 184 7.07 -39.16 -13.74
#